data_15037547329dd0535ada8a481e67007c
#
_entry.id   15037547329dd0535ada8a481e67007c
#
_cell.length_a   1.000
_cell.length_b   1.000
_cell.length_c   1.000
_cell.angle_alpha   90.00
_cell.angle_beta   90.00
_cell.angle_gamma   90.00
#
_symmetry.space_group_name_H-M   'P 1'
#
loop_
_entity.id
_entity.type
_entity.pdbx_description
1 polymer ?
#
loop_
_entity_poly.entity_id
_entity_poly.type
_entity_poly.pdbx_seq_one_letter_code
_entity_poly.pdbx_strand_id
1 'polypeptide(L)'
;PTFSDYYKAAVFMNDQKIDAKKALEYMELAMNSNENPRFWQLRQYSLILAENKLFNRAISVAKKSLKMAKKSGNENYIKMNEASIQNWKNLK
;
A
#
# COMPACT_ATOMS: atom_id res chain seq x y z
N PRO A 1 -8.59 6.67 17.82
CA PRO A 1 -8.25 6.99 16.42
C PRO A 1 -9.02 6.12 15.44
N THR A 2 -9.37 6.70 14.31
CA THR A 2 -10.13 6.02 13.26
C THR A 2 -9.19 5.50 12.18
N PHE A 3 -9.75 4.73 11.22
CA PHE A 3 -9.01 4.34 10.02
C PHE A 3 -8.33 5.57 9.39
N SER A 4 -9.09 6.65 9.21
CA SER A 4 -8.58 7.86 8.58
C SER A 4 -7.38 8.44 9.32
N ASP A 5 -7.44 8.47 10.66
CA ASP A 5 -6.36 9.01 11.47
C ASP A 5 -5.08 8.20 11.29
N TYR A 6 -5.18 6.89 11.40
CA TYR A 6 -4.03 6.00 11.22
C TYR A 6 -3.48 6.04 9.79
N TYR A 7 -4.41 6.03 8.82
CA TYR A 7 -4.02 6.02 7.41
C TYR A 7 -3.26 7.30 7.04
N LYS A 8 -3.80 8.45 7.43
CA LYS A 8 -3.16 9.74 7.14
C LYS A 8 -1.79 9.84 7.79
N ALA A 9 -1.67 9.37 9.03
CA ALA A 9 -0.39 9.38 9.73
C ALA A 9 0.63 8.50 9.01
N ALA A 10 0.21 7.29 8.59
CA ALA A 10 1.08 6.37 7.89
C ALA A 10 1.58 6.95 6.56
N VAL A 11 0.67 7.50 5.77
CA VAL A 11 1.01 8.08 4.47
C VAL A 11 1.94 9.28 4.64
N PHE A 12 1.66 10.14 5.62
CA PHE A 12 2.51 11.30 5.89
C PHE A 12 3.94 10.86 6.24
N MET A 13 4.05 9.91 7.15
CA MET A 13 5.37 9.42 7.58
C MET A 13 6.13 8.78 6.42
N ASN A 14 5.43 8.03 5.58
CA ASN A 14 6.05 7.40 4.42
C ASN A 14 6.51 8.46 3.40
N ASP A 15 5.67 9.45 3.12
CA ASP A 15 6.00 10.50 2.16
C ASP A 15 7.18 11.34 2.64
N GLN A 16 7.27 11.59 3.93
CA GLN A 16 8.35 12.38 4.52
C GLN A 16 9.58 11.52 4.82
N LYS A 17 9.50 10.22 4.63
CA LYS A 17 10.59 9.26 4.90
C LYS A 17 11.13 9.41 6.32
N ILE A 18 10.21 9.59 7.27
CA ILE A 18 10.59 9.79 8.67
C ILE A 18 10.95 8.49 9.36
N ASP A 19 10.08 7.47 9.22
CA ASP A 19 10.23 6.22 9.96
C ASP A 19 9.41 5.13 9.27
N ALA A 20 10.07 4.31 8.46
CA ALA A 20 9.40 3.29 7.67
C ALA A 20 8.68 2.27 8.54
N LYS A 21 9.29 1.88 9.64
CA LYS A 21 8.71 0.90 10.56
C LYS A 21 7.45 1.43 11.22
N LYS A 22 7.48 2.67 11.68
CA LYS A 22 6.33 3.30 12.32
C LYS A 22 5.20 3.56 11.31
N ALA A 23 5.56 3.94 10.08
CA ALA A 23 4.57 4.09 9.02
C ALA A 23 3.82 2.78 8.81
N LEU A 24 4.55 1.65 8.82
CA LEU A 24 3.93 0.33 8.68
C LEU A 24 3.02 0.01 9.86
N GLU A 25 3.45 0.32 11.09
CA GLU A 25 2.63 0.09 12.28
C GLU A 25 1.29 0.82 12.16
N TYR A 26 1.32 2.09 11.79
CA TYR A 26 0.09 2.88 11.63
C TYR A 26 -0.76 2.37 10.48
N MET A 27 -0.12 1.99 9.37
CA MET A 27 -0.89 1.47 8.24
C MET A 27 -1.59 0.15 8.59
N GLU A 28 -0.93 -0.72 9.37
CA GLU A 28 -1.55 -1.97 9.78
C GLU A 28 -2.70 -1.74 10.76
N LEU A 29 -2.57 -0.75 11.63
CA LEU A 29 -3.69 -0.36 12.49
C LEU A 29 -4.86 0.13 11.64
N ALA A 30 -4.59 0.91 10.60
CA ALA A 30 -5.63 1.38 9.69
C ALA A 30 -6.30 0.20 9.00
N MET A 31 -5.53 -0.71 8.43
CA MET A 31 -6.09 -1.85 7.69
C MET A 31 -6.91 -2.77 8.59
N ASN A 32 -6.50 -2.93 9.85
CA ASN A 32 -7.25 -3.74 10.80
C ASN A 32 -8.58 -3.10 11.20
N SER A 33 -8.73 -1.80 11.02
CA SER A 33 -9.95 -1.07 11.37
C SER A 33 -10.91 -0.87 10.20
N ASN A 34 -10.59 -1.38 9.01
CA ASN A 34 -11.42 -1.24 7.82
C ASN A 34 -11.41 -2.52 6.99
N GLU A 35 -12.54 -3.21 6.92
CA GLU A 35 -12.66 -4.46 6.20
C GLU A 35 -12.61 -4.31 4.68
N ASN A 36 -12.93 -3.12 4.17
CA ASN A 36 -13.05 -2.87 2.75
C ASN A 36 -12.23 -1.67 2.29
N PRO A 37 -10.89 -1.73 2.42
CA PRO A 37 -10.06 -0.63 1.96
C PRO A 37 -10.17 -0.46 0.44
N ARG A 38 -10.05 0.77 -0.02
CA ARG A 38 -10.11 1.12 -1.44
C ARG A 38 -8.80 0.74 -2.12
N PHE A 39 -8.81 0.61 -3.46
CA PHE A 39 -7.60 0.19 -4.17
C PHE A 39 -6.45 1.20 -4.02
N TRP A 40 -6.75 2.51 -3.92
CA TRP A 40 -5.69 3.51 -3.72
C TRP A 40 -5.09 3.42 -2.31
N GLN A 41 -5.87 2.98 -1.34
CA GLN A 41 -5.41 2.77 0.03
C GLN A 41 -4.54 1.51 0.12
N LEU A 42 -4.96 0.45 -0.56
CA LEU A 42 -4.15 -0.77 -0.66
C LEU A 42 -2.82 -0.49 -1.36
N ARG A 43 -2.82 0.35 -2.39
CA ARG A 43 -1.57 0.72 -3.03
C ARG A 43 -0.61 1.40 -2.05
N GLN A 44 -1.12 2.34 -1.23
CA GLN A 44 -0.27 2.98 -0.21
C GLN A 44 0.30 1.94 0.77
N TYR A 45 -0.53 0.99 1.17
CA TYR A 45 -0.06 -0.08 2.05
C TYR A 45 1.07 -0.87 1.37
N SER A 46 0.91 -1.21 0.10
CA SER A 46 1.94 -1.96 -0.62
C SER A 46 3.26 -1.18 -0.70
N LEU A 47 3.18 0.13 -0.91
CA LEU A 47 4.37 0.98 -0.98
C LEU A 47 5.10 1.01 0.37
N ILE A 48 4.36 1.08 1.47
CA ILE A 48 4.95 1.09 2.81
C ILE A 48 5.59 -0.27 3.14
N LEU A 49 4.94 -1.36 2.73
CA LEU A 49 5.53 -2.69 2.89
C LEU A 49 6.87 -2.79 2.14
N ALA A 50 6.92 -2.27 0.92
CA ALA A 50 8.14 -2.29 0.11
C ALA A 50 9.25 -1.44 0.73
N GLU A 51 8.89 -0.30 1.34
CA GLU A 51 9.87 0.53 2.06
C GLU A 51 10.50 -0.22 3.23
N ASN A 52 9.77 -1.18 3.79
CA ASN A 52 10.27 -2.06 4.84
C ASN A 52 10.90 -3.33 4.27
N LYS A 53 11.12 -3.39 2.97
CA LYS A 53 11.72 -4.52 2.25
C LYS A 53 10.93 -5.84 2.39
N LEU A 54 9.63 -5.72 2.67
CA LEU A 54 8.72 -6.86 2.77
C LEU A 54 8.07 -7.06 1.39
N PHE A 55 8.91 -7.44 0.42
CA PHE A 55 8.51 -7.44 -0.99
C PHE A 55 7.42 -8.47 -1.32
N ASN A 56 7.46 -9.66 -0.74
CA ASN A 56 6.41 -10.65 -1.00
C ASN A 56 5.04 -10.14 -0.55
N ARG A 57 4.99 -9.50 0.63
CA ARG A 57 3.75 -8.93 1.13
C ARG A 57 3.32 -7.73 0.29
N ALA A 58 4.28 -6.89 -0.11
CA ALA A 58 4.01 -5.74 -0.96
C ALA A 58 3.38 -6.18 -2.29
N ILE A 59 3.93 -7.21 -2.90
CA ILE A 59 3.40 -7.76 -4.15
C ILE A 59 1.97 -8.28 -3.95
N SER A 60 1.73 -9.02 -2.87
CA SER A 60 0.42 -9.58 -2.58
C SER A 60 -0.64 -8.47 -2.45
N VAL A 61 -0.33 -7.41 -1.71
CA VAL A 61 -1.25 -6.29 -1.51
C VAL A 61 -1.45 -5.51 -2.81
N ALA A 62 -0.36 -5.29 -3.57
CA ALA A 62 -0.45 -4.59 -4.84
C ALA A 62 -1.32 -5.35 -5.85
N LYS A 63 -1.29 -6.69 -5.82
CA LYS A 63 -2.15 -7.51 -6.68
C LYS A 63 -3.62 -7.33 -6.33
N LYS A 64 -3.95 -7.17 -5.05
CA LYS A 64 -5.33 -6.87 -4.64
C LYS A 64 -5.77 -5.51 -5.17
N SER A 65 -4.91 -4.51 -5.01
CA SER A 65 -5.17 -3.17 -5.55
C SER A 65 -5.37 -3.21 -7.06
N LEU A 66 -4.50 -3.94 -7.76
CA LEU A 66 -4.56 -4.10 -9.21
C LEU A 66 -5.90 -4.69 -9.65
N LYS A 67 -6.33 -5.76 -8.99
CA LYS A 67 -7.60 -6.41 -9.33
C LYS A 67 -8.77 -5.44 -9.20
N MET A 68 -8.80 -4.67 -8.13
CA MET A 68 -9.86 -3.68 -7.91
C MET A 68 -9.78 -2.53 -8.90
N ALA A 69 -8.57 -2.07 -9.23
CA ALA A 69 -8.37 -0.99 -10.21
C ALA A 69 -8.84 -1.43 -11.59
N LYS A 70 -8.60 -2.71 -11.96
CA LYS A 70 -9.10 -3.26 -13.22
C LYS A 70 -10.62 -3.24 -13.27
N LYS A 71 -11.27 -3.64 -12.19
CA LYS A 71 -12.74 -3.61 -12.11
C LYS A 71 -13.29 -2.20 -12.27
N SER A 72 -12.58 -1.20 -11.76
CA SER A 72 -12.98 0.20 -11.86
C SER A 72 -12.58 0.86 -13.18
N GLY A 73 -11.75 0.17 -13.97
CA GLY A 73 -11.23 0.74 -15.22
C GLY A 73 -10.25 1.87 -15.00
N ASN A 74 -9.55 1.89 -13.86
CA ASN A 74 -8.60 2.96 -13.56
C ASN A 74 -7.23 2.64 -14.14
N GLU A 75 -6.98 3.14 -15.35
CA GLU A 75 -5.75 2.84 -16.10
C GLU A 75 -4.48 3.29 -15.38
N ASN A 76 -4.52 4.43 -14.71
CA ASN A 76 -3.34 4.92 -13.99
C ASN A 76 -2.91 3.95 -12.89
N TYR A 77 -3.87 3.52 -12.06
CA TYR A 77 -3.56 2.61 -10.97
C TYR A 77 -3.19 1.22 -11.48
N ILE A 78 -3.80 0.77 -12.58
CA ILE A 78 -3.44 -0.49 -13.21
C ILE A 78 -1.95 -0.46 -13.57
N LYS A 79 -1.52 0.57 -14.29
CA LYS A 79 -0.13 0.69 -14.74
C LYS A 79 0.85 0.84 -13.58
N MET A 80 0.50 1.66 -12.59
CA MET A 80 1.37 1.87 -11.44
C MET A 80 1.58 0.57 -10.65
N ASN A 81 0.50 -0.16 -10.41
CA ASN A 81 0.59 -1.42 -9.67
C ASN A 81 1.38 -2.47 -10.44
N GLU A 82 1.15 -2.58 -11.75
CA GLU A 82 1.89 -3.53 -12.59
C GLU A 82 3.38 -3.24 -12.56
N ALA A 83 3.76 -1.97 -12.68
CA ALA A 83 5.16 -1.57 -12.64
C ALA A 83 5.79 -1.87 -11.27
N SER A 84 5.07 -1.56 -10.19
CA SER A 84 5.56 -1.82 -8.84
C SER A 84 5.76 -3.31 -8.59
N ILE A 85 4.80 -4.13 -8.99
CA ILE A 85 4.88 -5.59 -8.82
C ILE A 85 6.12 -6.14 -9.55
N GLN A 86 6.33 -5.71 -10.79
CA GLN A 86 7.47 -6.15 -11.57
C GLN A 86 8.79 -5.74 -10.91
N ASN A 87 8.86 -4.49 -10.45
CA ASN A 87 10.05 -3.98 -9.77
C ASN A 87 10.35 -4.79 -8.49
N TRP A 88 9.35 -5.04 -7.68
CA TRP A 88 9.54 -5.75 -6.41
C TRP A 88 9.89 -7.22 -6.62
N LYS A 89 9.40 -7.84 -7.68
CA LYS A 89 9.80 -9.21 -8.04
C LYS A 89 11.30 -9.29 -8.30
N ASN A 90 11.85 -8.23 -8.89
CA ASN A 90 13.29 -8.20 -9.19
C ASN A 90 14.16 -7.91 -7.98
N LEU A 91 13.55 -7.33 -6.93
CA LEU A 91 14.29 -6.92 -5.72
C LEU A 91 14.30 -7.99 -4.61
N LYS A 92 13.38 -8.92 -4.66
CA LYS A 92 13.29 -9.92 -3.57
C LYS A 92 14.28 -11.07 -3.73
#